data_f94a4356d4c63c2c678714a2886dd1ee
#
_entry.id   f94a4356d4c63c2c678714a2886dd1ee
#
_cell.length_a   1.000
_cell.length_b   1.000
_cell.length_c   1.000
_cell.angle_alpha   90.00
_cell.angle_beta   90.00
_cell.angle_gamma   90.00
#
_symmetry.space_group_name_H-M   'P 1'
#
loop_
_entity.id
_entity.type
_entity.pdbx_description
1 polymer ?
#
loop_
_entity_poly.entity_id
_entity_poly.type
_entity_poly.pdbx_seq_one_letter_code
_entity_poly.pdbx_strand_id
1 'polypeptide(L)'
;TERGVSLKLVRDTRKKNAKCLCFLKWRVTFNRFSVYYPTDIELNQDDWDIFEAASDDDFKFKNRKAGHLREVRDTLEGQYVNIYLPAVKKTAKDFSFDVLNAELGRVKVTSLNDAFAKKIDTLNAKYKVGNAAIYTSTINALTRFKHYKKLKGEDNKRQFVADCIK
;
A
#
# COMPACT_ATOMS: atom_id res chain seq x y z
N THR A 1 12.80 -16.86 -8.78
CA THR A 1 11.68 -17.49 -8.02
C THR A 1 12.26 -18.21 -6.82
N GLU A 2 11.89 -17.79 -5.62
CA GLU A 2 12.34 -18.46 -4.39
C GLU A 2 11.19 -19.33 -3.88
N ARG A 3 11.39 -20.68 -3.87
CA ARG A 3 10.44 -21.67 -3.33
C ARG A 3 8.97 -21.44 -3.75
N GLY A 4 8.74 -21.17 -5.03
CA GLY A 4 7.39 -20.95 -5.57
C GLY A 4 6.83 -19.52 -5.40
N VAL A 5 7.58 -18.64 -4.76
CA VAL A 5 7.25 -17.21 -4.70
C VAL A 5 7.90 -16.49 -5.88
N SER A 6 7.13 -15.78 -6.68
CA SER A 6 7.66 -14.92 -7.75
C SER A 6 7.44 -13.46 -7.43
N LEU A 7 8.45 -12.64 -7.71
CA LEU A 7 8.43 -11.19 -7.56
C LEU A 7 8.69 -10.56 -8.92
N LYS A 8 7.75 -9.74 -9.38
CA LYS A 8 7.84 -9.04 -10.69
C LYS A 8 7.38 -7.60 -10.55
N LEU A 9 8.10 -6.68 -11.17
CA LEU A 9 7.64 -5.31 -11.37
C LEU A 9 6.53 -5.29 -12.44
N VAL A 10 5.46 -4.55 -12.17
CA VAL A 10 4.33 -4.39 -13.10
C VAL A 10 3.83 -2.96 -13.09
N ARG A 11 3.30 -2.50 -14.22
CA ARG A 11 2.64 -1.22 -14.35
C ARG A 11 1.13 -1.40 -14.16
N ASP A 12 0.52 -0.63 -13.26
CA ASP A 12 -0.92 -0.67 -13.02
C ASP A 12 -1.67 0.27 -13.97
N THR A 13 -2.16 -0.29 -15.07
CA THR A 13 -2.88 0.46 -16.12
C THR A 13 -4.35 0.74 -15.78
N ARG A 14 -4.88 0.18 -14.69
CA ARG A 14 -6.29 0.31 -14.29
C ARG A 14 -6.62 1.72 -13.78
N LYS A 15 -5.63 2.41 -13.21
CA LYS A 15 -5.78 3.78 -12.71
C LYS A 15 -4.69 4.64 -13.35
N LYS A 16 -5.12 5.54 -14.22
CA LYS A 16 -4.27 6.61 -14.76
C LYS A 16 -4.59 7.89 -14.02
N ASN A 17 -3.57 8.65 -13.65
CA ASN A 17 -3.79 10.00 -13.15
C ASN A 17 -4.13 10.96 -14.31
N ALA A 18 -4.46 12.23 -13.99
CA ALA A 18 -4.80 13.25 -15.00
C ALA A 18 -3.67 13.49 -16.03
N LYS A 19 -2.42 13.10 -15.73
CA LYS A 19 -1.26 13.19 -16.60
C LYS A 19 -1.00 11.89 -17.37
N CYS A 20 -1.92 10.95 -17.42
CA CYS A 20 -1.76 9.64 -18.04
C CYS A 20 -0.61 8.78 -17.47
N LEU A 21 -0.14 9.10 -16.26
CA LEU A 21 0.87 8.31 -15.58
C LEU A 21 0.22 7.11 -14.88
N CYS A 22 0.93 5.98 -14.85
CA CYS A 22 0.52 4.76 -14.17
C CYS A 22 1.52 4.41 -13.07
N PHE A 23 1.01 3.97 -11.93
CA PHE A 23 1.84 3.50 -10.82
C PHE A 23 2.56 2.21 -11.15
N LEU A 24 3.83 2.13 -10.78
CA LEU A 24 4.58 0.88 -10.75
C LEU A 24 4.31 0.16 -9.42
N LYS A 25 4.23 -1.17 -9.49
CA LYS A 25 3.95 -2.02 -8.32
C LYS A 25 4.80 -3.28 -8.39
N TRP A 26 5.28 -3.71 -7.23
CA TRP A 26 5.81 -5.05 -7.08
C TRP A 26 4.65 -6.04 -6.97
N ARG A 27 4.58 -7.00 -7.89
CA ARG A 27 3.65 -8.12 -7.82
C ARG A 27 4.36 -9.31 -7.22
N VAL A 28 3.92 -9.74 -6.05
CA VAL A 28 4.34 -10.98 -5.41
C VAL A 28 3.27 -12.02 -5.71
N THR A 29 3.67 -13.16 -6.28
CA THR A 29 2.76 -14.27 -6.60
C THR A 29 3.21 -15.53 -5.86
N PHE A 30 2.27 -16.18 -5.19
CA PHE A 30 2.45 -17.46 -4.52
C PHE A 30 1.18 -18.29 -4.66
N ASN A 31 1.31 -19.56 -5.01
CA ASN A 31 0.19 -20.48 -5.21
C ASN A 31 -0.94 -19.90 -6.09
N ARG A 32 -0.59 -19.25 -7.20
CA ARG A 32 -1.51 -18.57 -8.15
C ARG A 32 -2.20 -17.30 -7.61
N PHE A 33 -2.03 -16.96 -6.34
CA PHE A 33 -2.53 -15.69 -5.79
C PHE A 33 -1.46 -14.61 -5.94
N SER A 34 -1.91 -13.39 -6.24
CA SER A 34 -1.01 -12.24 -6.40
C SER A 34 -1.42 -11.07 -5.52
N VAL A 35 -0.44 -10.49 -4.83
CA VAL A 35 -0.60 -9.26 -4.06
C VAL A 35 0.32 -8.19 -4.66
N TYR A 36 -0.17 -6.96 -4.70
CA TYR A 36 0.51 -5.82 -5.32
C TYR A 36 0.96 -4.82 -4.26
N TYR A 37 2.23 -4.45 -4.32
CA TYR A 37 2.88 -3.51 -3.41
C TYR A 37 3.28 -2.25 -4.17
N PRO A 38 2.80 -1.06 -3.80
CA PRO A 38 3.15 0.19 -4.49
C PRO A 38 4.64 0.51 -4.31
N THR A 39 5.21 1.16 -5.33
CA THR A 39 6.60 1.66 -5.32
C THR A 39 6.69 3.16 -5.11
N ASP A 40 5.55 3.88 -5.17
CA ASP A 40 5.45 5.34 -5.20
C ASP A 40 6.07 5.98 -6.47
N ILE A 41 6.32 5.17 -7.49
CA ILE A 41 6.87 5.58 -8.79
C ILE A 41 5.77 5.50 -9.84
N GLU A 42 5.67 6.53 -10.67
CA GLU A 42 4.75 6.62 -11.79
C GLU A 42 5.52 6.79 -13.10
N LEU A 43 5.11 6.08 -14.15
CA LEU A 43 5.64 6.25 -15.51
C LEU A 43 4.48 6.40 -16.51
N ASN A 44 4.72 7.18 -17.58
CA ASN A 44 3.86 7.17 -18.76
C ASN A 44 4.12 5.92 -19.63
N GLN A 45 3.40 5.77 -20.74
CA GLN A 45 3.56 4.60 -21.60
C GLN A 45 4.94 4.55 -22.25
N ASP A 46 5.36 5.67 -22.82
CA ASP A 46 6.62 5.75 -23.58
C ASP A 46 7.84 5.47 -22.70
N ASP A 47 7.85 6.05 -21.49
CA ASP A 47 8.90 5.80 -20.51
C ASP A 47 8.90 4.34 -20.02
N TRP A 48 7.72 3.74 -19.86
CA TRP A 48 7.62 2.33 -19.50
C TRP A 48 8.17 1.41 -20.61
N ASP A 49 7.82 1.68 -21.87
CA ASP A 49 8.26 0.87 -22.99
C ASP A 49 9.79 0.96 -23.16
N ILE A 50 10.37 2.14 -22.95
CA ILE A 50 11.83 2.32 -22.92
C ILE A 50 12.43 1.57 -21.73
N PHE A 51 11.82 1.69 -20.55
CA PHE A 51 12.30 1.03 -19.32
C PHE A 51 12.26 -0.50 -19.41
N GLU A 52 11.19 -1.07 -19.98
CA GLU A 52 11.01 -2.52 -20.11
C GLU A 52 11.91 -3.12 -21.19
N ALA A 53 12.18 -2.36 -22.26
CA ALA A 53 13.01 -2.79 -23.38
C ALA A 53 14.52 -2.61 -23.13
N ALA A 54 14.90 -1.75 -22.17
CA ALA A 54 16.29 -1.39 -21.99
C ALA A 54 17.11 -2.50 -21.32
N SER A 55 18.27 -2.78 -21.92
CA SER A 55 19.32 -3.58 -21.28
C SER A 55 20.14 -2.72 -20.30
N ASP A 56 20.96 -3.37 -19.46
CA ASP A 56 21.86 -2.70 -18.51
C ASP A 56 22.82 -1.70 -19.21
N ASP A 57 23.22 -2.01 -20.44
CA ASP A 57 24.13 -1.18 -21.21
C ASP A 57 23.45 0.06 -21.79
N ASP A 58 22.16 -0.02 -22.14
CA ASP A 58 21.40 1.10 -22.67
C ASP A 58 21.17 2.19 -21.62
N PHE A 59 21.04 1.83 -20.35
CA PHE A 59 20.96 2.79 -19.25
C PHE A 59 22.30 3.50 -18.98
N LYS A 60 23.42 2.93 -19.39
CA LYS A 60 24.76 3.50 -19.13
C LYS A 60 25.17 4.59 -20.13
N PHE A 61 24.72 4.57 -21.38
CA PHE A 61 25.46 5.26 -22.44
C PHE A 61 24.72 6.21 -23.40
N LYS A 62 23.39 6.20 -23.53
CA LYS A 62 22.85 6.76 -24.79
C LYS A 62 21.81 7.86 -24.75
N ASN A 63 21.24 8.27 -23.65
CA ASN A 63 20.23 9.31 -23.83
C ASN A 63 19.99 10.23 -22.62
N ARG A 64 20.01 11.55 -22.84
CA ARG A 64 19.52 12.55 -21.87
C ARG A 64 18.06 12.27 -21.46
N LYS A 65 17.25 11.68 -22.34
CA LYS A 65 15.87 11.25 -22.04
C LYS A 65 15.82 10.05 -21.09
N ALA A 66 16.83 9.19 -21.08
CA ALA A 66 16.90 8.04 -20.19
C ALA A 66 17.52 8.33 -18.80
N GLY A 67 18.02 9.54 -18.58
CA GLY A 67 18.66 9.90 -17.30
C GLY A 67 17.74 9.72 -16.09
N HIS A 68 16.49 10.18 -16.19
CA HIS A 68 15.50 10.01 -15.13
C HIS A 68 15.09 8.54 -14.96
N LEU A 69 15.08 7.73 -16.02
CA LEU A 69 14.78 6.30 -15.95
C LEU A 69 15.89 5.51 -15.25
N ARG A 70 17.13 6.00 -15.28
CA ARG A 70 18.23 5.41 -14.51
C ARG A 70 17.97 5.56 -13.01
N GLU A 71 17.59 6.73 -12.55
CA GLU A 71 17.24 6.96 -11.14
C GLU A 71 16.05 6.09 -10.69
N VAL A 72 15.05 5.96 -11.57
CA VAL A 72 13.91 5.07 -11.36
C VAL A 72 14.38 3.64 -11.20
N ARG A 73 15.26 3.15 -12.06
CA ARG A 73 15.81 1.81 -12.03
C ARG A 73 16.62 1.58 -10.76
N ASP A 74 17.55 2.48 -10.43
CA ASP A 74 18.40 2.36 -9.25
C ASP A 74 17.54 2.32 -7.97
N THR A 75 16.48 3.12 -7.92
CA THR A 75 15.52 3.12 -6.82
C THR A 75 14.77 1.78 -6.72
N LEU A 76 14.28 1.26 -7.86
CA LEU A 76 13.54 -0.02 -7.89
C LEU A 76 14.46 -1.20 -7.56
N GLU A 77 15.70 -1.19 -8.06
CA GLU A 77 16.70 -2.20 -7.74
C GLU A 77 17.05 -2.16 -6.24
N GLY A 78 17.23 -0.97 -5.68
CA GLY A 78 17.40 -0.78 -4.24
C GLY A 78 16.23 -1.36 -3.43
N GLN A 79 15.00 -1.10 -3.85
CA GLN A 79 13.82 -1.71 -3.22
C GLN A 79 13.82 -3.23 -3.34
N TYR A 80 14.13 -3.76 -4.53
CA TYR A 80 14.19 -5.20 -4.76
C TYR A 80 15.22 -5.88 -3.87
N VAL A 81 16.47 -5.39 -3.90
CA VAL A 81 17.60 -6.03 -3.23
C VAL A 81 17.55 -5.86 -1.71
N ASN A 82 17.15 -4.68 -1.22
CA ASN A 82 17.25 -4.35 0.19
C ASN A 82 15.96 -4.59 0.99
N ILE A 83 14.81 -4.67 0.32
CA ILE A 83 13.51 -4.78 0.99
C ILE A 83 12.81 -6.08 0.63
N TYR A 84 12.47 -6.26 -0.66
CA TYR A 84 11.59 -7.36 -1.06
C TYR A 84 12.28 -8.71 -1.11
N LEU A 85 13.48 -8.80 -1.68
CA LEU A 85 14.21 -10.05 -1.80
C LEU A 85 14.59 -10.65 -0.42
N PRO A 86 15.12 -9.87 0.55
CA PRO A 86 15.38 -10.37 1.89
C PRO A 86 14.10 -10.83 2.60
N ALA A 87 13.00 -10.04 2.51
CA ALA A 87 11.73 -10.39 3.12
C ALA A 87 11.18 -11.71 2.55
N VAL A 88 11.19 -11.88 1.23
CA VAL A 88 10.76 -13.14 0.58
C VAL A 88 11.66 -14.31 0.98
N LYS A 89 12.99 -14.14 1.02
CA LYS A 89 13.92 -15.19 1.43
C LYS A 89 13.70 -15.63 2.88
N LYS A 90 13.51 -14.68 3.78
CA LYS A 90 13.26 -14.93 5.21
C LYS A 90 11.96 -15.68 5.44
N THR A 91 10.92 -15.34 4.69
CA THR A 91 9.57 -15.93 4.82
C THR A 91 9.38 -17.20 3.98
N ALA A 92 10.34 -17.58 3.14
CA ALA A 92 10.18 -18.64 2.12
C ALA A 92 9.87 -20.05 2.67
N LYS A 93 10.17 -20.34 3.94
CA LYS A 93 9.88 -21.65 4.55
C LYS A 93 8.39 -21.83 4.82
N ASP A 94 7.76 -20.79 5.41
CA ASP A 94 6.36 -20.79 5.81
C ASP A 94 5.65 -19.57 5.17
N PHE A 95 5.77 -19.46 3.83
CA PHE A 95 5.32 -18.30 3.12
C PHE A 95 3.80 -18.15 3.21
N SER A 96 3.39 -17.01 3.74
CA SER A 96 2.05 -16.46 3.57
C SER A 96 2.14 -14.95 3.33
N PHE A 97 1.12 -14.37 2.69
CA PHE A 97 1.10 -12.91 2.50
C PHE A 97 1.02 -12.15 3.83
N ASP A 98 0.44 -12.73 4.87
CA ASP A 98 0.37 -12.11 6.21
C ASP A 98 1.78 -12.06 6.84
N VAL A 99 2.56 -13.14 6.73
CA VAL A 99 3.95 -13.19 7.20
C VAL A 99 4.83 -12.23 6.41
N LEU A 100 4.68 -12.18 5.08
CA LEU A 100 5.40 -11.21 4.25
C LEU A 100 5.03 -9.77 4.61
N ASN A 101 3.76 -9.47 4.83
CA ASN A 101 3.31 -8.13 5.24
C ASN A 101 3.87 -7.71 6.60
N ALA A 102 3.96 -8.64 7.55
CA ALA A 102 4.57 -8.39 8.85
C ALA A 102 6.07 -8.08 8.70
N GLU A 103 6.79 -8.84 7.87
CA GLU A 103 8.21 -8.63 7.59
C GLU A 103 8.47 -7.29 6.87
N LEU A 104 7.58 -6.88 5.97
CA LEU A 104 7.62 -5.58 5.29
C LEU A 104 7.15 -4.42 6.20
N GLY A 105 6.88 -4.67 7.48
CA GLY A 105 6.34 -3.67 8.41
C GLY A 105 4.90 -3.22 8.06
N ARG A 106 4.21 -3.97 7.20
CA ARG A 106 2.81 -3.71 6.80
C ARG A 106 1.88 -4.51 7.69
N VAL A 107 1.68 -4.02 8.90
CA VAL A 107 0.77 -4.68 9.86
C VAL A 107 -0.63 -4.72 9.26
N LYS A 108 -1.19 -5.92 9.16
CA LYS A 108 -2.60 -6.09 8.80
C LYS A 108 -3.43 -5.39 9.86
N VAL A 109 -4.20 -4.42 9.43
CA VAL A 109 -5.19 -3.80 10.31
C VAL A 109 -6.29 -4.83 10.52
N THR A 110 -6.31 -5.47 11.69
CA THR A 110 -7.21 -6.58 12.00
C THR A 110 -8.61 -6.10 12.35
N SER A 111 -8.73 -4.85 12.79
CA SER A 111 -10.01 -4.24 13.11
C SER A 111 -10.08 -2.77 12.69
N LEU A 112 -11.30 -2.26 12.54
CA LEU A 112 -11.53 -0.83 12.30
C LEU A 112 -10.95 0.01 13.44
N ASN A 113 -11.07 -0.45 14.68
CA ASN A 113 -10.52 0.24 15.85
C ASN A 113 -8.99 0.37 15.78
N ASP A 114 -8.28 -0.70 15.36
CA ASP A 114 -6.82 -0.66 15.20
C ASP A 114 -6.40 0.31 14.09
N ALA A 115 -7.19 0.38 12.99
CA ALA A 115 -6.96 1.36 11.92
C ALA A 115 -7.03 2.79 12.44
N PHE A 116 -8.08 3.09 13.20
CA PHE A 116 -8.27 4.42 13.78
C PHE A 116 -7.19 4.74 14.81
N ALA A 117 -6.86 3.82 15.72
CA ALA A 117 -5.80 4.00 16.72
C ALA A 117 -4.46 4.32 16.03
N LYS A 118 -4.02 3.51 15.07
CA LYS A 118 -2.79 3.75 14.32
C LYS A 118 -2.80 5.09 13.58
N LYS A 119 -3.94 5.50 13.03
CA LYS A 119 -4.07 6.79 12.35
C LYS A 119 -3.98 7.96 13.33
N ILE A 120 -4.63 7.85 14.49
CA ILE A 120 -4.58 8.86 15.57
C ILE A 120 -3.14 9.02 16.06
N ASP A 121 -2.43 7.93 16.33
CA ASP A 121 -1.03 7.97 16.76
C ASP A 121 -0.12 8.65 15.72
N THR A 122 -0.32 8.31 14.44
CA THR A 122 0.43 8.92 13.32
C THR A 122 0.17 10.42 13.23
N LEU A 123 -1.07 10.87 13.47
CA LEU A 123 -1.43 12.29 13.43
C LEU A 123 -0.85 13.05 14.62
N ASN A 124 -0.89 12.46 15.81
CA ASN A 124 -0.32 13.04 17.01
C ASN A 124 1.22 13.17 16.88
N ALA A 125 1.90 12.15 16.35
CA ALA A 125 3.33 12.19 16.08
C ALA A 125 3.72 13.28 15.06
N LYS A 126 2.79 13.69 14.20
CA LYS A 126 2.94 14.80 13.24
C LYS A 126 2.39 16.14 13.75
N TYR A 127 2.10 16.26 15.04
CA TYR A 127 1.50 17.43 15.68
C TYR A 127 0.16 17.90 15.05
N LYS A 128 -0.57 17.02 14.35
CA LYS A 128 -1.87 17.29 13.74
C LYS A 128 -3.02 16.96 14.70
N VAL A 129 -2.99 17.56 15.89
CA VAL A 129 -3.88 17.25 17.01
C VAL A 129 -5.36 17.43 16.65
N GLY A 130 -5.72 18.50 15.90
CA GLY A 130 -7.10 18.72 15.46
C GLY A 130 -7.64 17.57 14.58
N ASN A 131 -6.82 17.07 13.65
CA ASN A 131 -7.20 15.93 12.84
C ASN A 131 -7.30 14.64 13.67
N ALA A 132 -6.40 14.43 14.63
CA ALA A 132 -6.47 13.30 15.55
C ALA A 132 -7.77 13.31 16.37
N ALA A 133 -8.21 14.48 16.85
CA ALA A 133 -9.47 14.64 17.57
C ALA A 133 -10.70 14.27 16.73
N ILE A 134 -10.71 14.62 15.44
CA ILE A 134 -11.79 14.21 14.51
C ILE A 134 -11.86 12.69 14.39
N TYR A 135 -10.72 12.00 14.18
CA TYR A 135 -10.67 10.54 14.13
C TYR A 135 -11.13 9.89 15.44
N THR A 136 -10.74 10.47 16.58
CA THR A 136 -11.17 9.99 17.91
C THR A 136 -12.68 10.13 18.08
N SER A 137 -13.26 11.27 17.72
CA SER A 137 -14.71 11.48 17.78
C SER A 137 -15.46 10.50 16.87
N THR A 138 -14.95 10.28 15.66
CA THR A 138 -15.55 9.34 14.70
C THR A 138 -15.58 7.91 15.23
N ILE A 139 -14.46 7.40 15.76
CA ILE A 139 -14.43 6.02 16.29
C ILE A 139 -15.31 5.86 17.52
N ASN A 140 -15.40 6.89 18.37
CA ASN A 140 -16.29 6.88 19.52
C ASN A 140 -17.76 6.84 19.08
N ALA A 141 -18.15 7.61 18.06
CA ALA A 141 -19.49 7.58 17.48
C ALA A 141 -19.84 6.19 16.91
N LEU A 142 -18.92 5.59 16.15
CA LEU A 142 -19.09 4.23 15.61
C LEU A 142 -19.22 3.16 16.70
N THR A 143 -18.44 3.30 17.77
CA THR A 143 -18.51 2.38 18.92
C THR A 143 -19.86 2.48 19.65
N ARG A 144 -20.37 3.70 19.86
CA ARG A 144 -21.70 3.94 20.42
C ARG A 144 -22.80 3.36 19.52
N PHE A 145 -22.67 3.54 18.19
CA PHE A 145 -23.61 2.96 17.23
C PHE A 145 -23.66 1.44 17.29
N LYS A 146 -22.49 0.79 17.37
CA LYS A 146 -22.43 -0.67 17.51
C LYS A 146 -23.09 -1.14 18.79
N HIS A 147 -22.88 -0.44 19.90
CA HIS A 147 -23.50 -0.73 21.17
C HIS A 147 -25.01 -0.54 21.14
N TYR A 148 -25.48 0.57 20.58
CA TYR A 148 -26.88 0.88 20.41
C TYR A 148 -27.64 -0.15 19.56
N LYS A 149 -27.07 -0.59 18.42
CA LYS A 149 -27.62 -1.66 17.58
C LYS A 149 -27.80 -2.97 18.36
N LYS A 150 -26.83 -3.29 19.21
CA LYS A 150 -26.88 -4.51 20.04
C LYS A 150 -28.00 -4.46 21.11
N LEU A 151 -28.32 -3.24 21.60
CA LEU A 151 -29.32 -3.06 22.66
C LEU A 151 -30.75 -2.92 22.14
N LYS A 152 -30.95 -2.32 20.95
CA LYS A 152 -32.30 -1.95 20.46
C LYS A 152 -32.78 -2.63 19.18
N GLY A 153 -31.97 -3.51 18.58
CA GLY A 153 -32.31 -4.12 17.28
C GLY A 153 -32.22 -3.14 16.09
N GLU A 154 -32.64 -3.56 14.91
CA GLU A 154 -32.42 -2.81 13.66
C GLU A 154 -33.33 -1.59 13.44
N ASP A 155 -34.41 -1.43 14.23
CA ASP A 155 -35.50 -0.50 13.88
C ASP A 155 -35.26 0.99 14.19
N ASN A 156 -34.14 1.36 14.84
CA ASN A 156 -33.92 2.74 15.32
C ASN A 156 -32.70 3.45 14.73
N LYS A 157 -32.37 3.18 13.47
CA LYS A 157 -31.23 3.87 12.76
C LYS A 157 -31.37 5.39 12.71
N ARG A 158 -32.61 5.93 12.67
CA ARG A 158 -32.88 7.37 12.60
C ARG A 158 -32.61 8.11 13.90
N GLN A 159 -32.95 7.49 15.05
CA GLN A 159 -32.72 8.07 16.35
C GLN A 159 -31.24 8.25 16.68
N PHE A 160 -30.41 7.28 16.29
CA PHE A 160 -28.99 7.31 16.53
C PHE A 160 -28.27 8.48 15.83
N VAL A 161 -28.65 8.80 14.59
CA VAL A 161 -28.06 9.92 13.85
C VAL A 161 -28.35 11.24 14.54
N ALA A 162 -29.55 11.41 15.09
CA ALA A 162 -29.94 12.59 15.85
C ALA A 162 -29.14 12.76 17.16
N ASP A 163 -28.80 11.63 17.83
CA ASP A 163 -28.06 11.62 19.10
C ASP A 163 -26.54 11.81 18.91
N CYS A 164 -26.02 11.57 17.70
CA CYS A 164 -24.59 11.79 17.37
C CYS A 164 -24.27 13.25 16.95
N ILE A 165 -25.30 14.06 16.65
CA ILE A 165 -25.15 15.44 16.16
C ILE A 165 -25.25 16.45 17.32
N LYS A 166 -25.70 16.02 18.51
CA LYS A 166 -25.68 16.78 19.76
C LYS A 166 -24.36 16.59 20.51
#